data_62b643c71af622e95bd0a059a0464910
#
_entry.id   62b643c71af622e95bd0a059a0464910
#
_cell.length_a   1.000
_cell.length_b   1.000
_cell.length_c   1.000
_cell.angle_alpha   90.00
_cell.angle_beta   90.00
_cell.angle_gamma   90.00
#
_symmetry.space_group_name_H-M   'P 1'
#
loop_
_entity.id
_entity.type
_entity.pdbx_description
1 polymer ?
#
loop_
_entity_poly.entity_id
_entity_poly.type
_entity_poly.pdbx_seq_one_letter_code
_entity_poly.pdbx_strand_id
1 'polypeptide(L)'
;MSDEYFNHDGEGSSFFSLILLAVFLLGGFVVARVYEPGQAIGADAAKARLAKREKIEAASASKLAGIEEAITEIARIGKDESSEQLIERSIAKDGKYEAPKTVDLSGVDLTDSALIAKGKVLFMTKTCFTCHSVNPAIPAIAGMAVKAPQFIGDFWGKEREVHISSPDGTPQKYVGKAGPVKKVVMNEEYFIESVSQPFAKQAKEALTVMTFASNLVNDQEILALMAYVKSHSK
;
A
#
# COMPACT_ATOMS: atom_id res chain seq x y z
N MET A 1 9.93 16.66 -87.92
CA MET A 1 10.42 16.95 -86.54
C MET A 1 10.41 15.64 -85.85
N SER A 2 11.54 15.04 -85.67
CA SER A 2 11.82 13.70 -85.29
C SER A 2 11.92 13.63 -83.71
N ASP A 3 11.06 12.84 -83.10
CA ASP A 3 11.17 12.50 -81.67
C ASP A 3 12.26 11.44 -81.52
N GLU A 4 13.38 11.79 -80.98
CA GLU A 4 14.38 10.84 -80.49
C GLU A 4 13.96 10.31 -79.16
N TYR A 5 13.53 9.08 -79.15
CA TYR A 5 13.31 8.26 -77.93
C TYR A 5 14.70 7.86 -77.40
N PHE A 6 15.04 8.33 -76.24
CA PHE A 6 16.15 7.85 -75.46
C PHE A 6 15.91 6.39 -75.04
N ASN A 7 16.56 5.47 -75.72
CA ASN A 7 16.75 4.12 -75.25
C ASN A 7 17.84 4.13 -74.17
N HIS A 8 17.47 4.14 -72.93
CA HIS A 8 18.38 3.86 -71.85
C HIS A 8 18.50 2.34 -71.71
N ASP A 9 19.58 1.79 -72.25
CA ASP A 9 19.92 0.38 -72.17
C ASP A 9 20.07 -0.04 -70.72
N GLY A 10 19.13 -0.90 -70.26
CA GLY A 10 18.97 -1.30 -68.87
C GLY A 10 19.92 -2.40 -68.36
N GLU A 11 21.15 -2.50 -68.89
CA GLU A 11 22.09 -3.54 -68.44
C GLU A 11 22.70 -3.29 -67.06
N GLY A 12 22.80 -2.03 -66.63
CA GLY A 12 23.33 -1.68 -65.31
C GLY A 12 22.38 -2.03 -64.16
N SER A 13 21.07 -1.98 -64.42
CA SER A 13 20.01 -2.24 -63.41
C SER A 13 19.96 -3.72 -62.98
N SER A 14 20.20 -4.65 -63.93
CA SER A 14 20.11 -6.10 -63.65
C SER A 14 21.29 -6.59 -62.79
N PHE A 15 22.48 -6.07 -62.99
CA PHE A 15 23.67 -6.45 -62.23
C PHE A 15 23.60 -5.93 -60.79
N PHE A 16 23.10 -4.72 -60.60
CA PHE A 16 22.91 -4.15 -59.26
C PHE A 16 21.83 -4.91 -58.46
N SER A 17 20.77 -5.33 -59.12
CA SER A 17 19.71 -6.15 -58.52
C SER A 17 20.22 -7.53 -58.10
N LEU A 18 21.11 -8.13 -58.89
CA LEU A 18 21.73 -9.41 -58.53
C LEU A 18 22.65 -9.30 -57.32
N ILE A 19 23.45 -8.21 -57.24
CA ILE A 19 24.32 -7.95 -56.07
C ILE A 19 23.45 -7.74 -54.82
N LEU A 20 22.39 -6.94 -54.89
CA LEU A 20 21.46 -6.74 -53.77
C LEU A 20 20.84 -8.04 -53.34
N LEU A 21 20.38 -8.88 -54.25
CA LEU A 21 19.82 -10.19 -53.95
C LEU A 21 20.86 -11.09 -53.25
N ALA A 22 22.11 -11.13 -53.76
CA ALA A 22 23.19 -11.90 -53.14
C ALA A 22 23.53 -11.42 -51.71
N VAL A 23 23.52 -10.10 -51.48
CA VAL A 23 23.72 -9.52 -50.13
C VAL A 23 22.61 -9.88 -49.19
N PHE A 24 21.35 -9.83 -49.66
CA PHE A 24 20.21 -10.28 -48.86
C PHE A 24 20.23 -11.76 -48.52
N LEU A 25 20.59 -12.62 -49.50
CA LEU A 25 20.68 -14.07 -49.25
C LEU A 25 21.87 -14.41 -48.33
N LEU A 26 23.00 -13.76 -48.46
CA LEU A 26 24.13 -13.91 -47.55
C LEU A 26 23.80 -13.40 -46.15
N GLY A 27 23.16 -12.23 -46.04
CA GLY A 27 22.71 -11.67 -44.78
C GLY A 27 21.68 -12.61 -44.08
N GLY A 28 20.72 -13.12 -44.84
CA GLY A 28 19.74 -14.10 -44.34
C GLY A 28 20.41 -15.40 -43.88
N PHE A 29 21.41 -15.89 -44.63
CA PHE A 29 22.16 -17.10 -44.27
C PHE A 29 22.98 -16.91 -42.97
N VAL A 30 23.64 -15.76 -42.83
CA VAL A 30 24.40 -15.41 -41.62
C VAL A 30 23.45 -15.31 -40.41
N VAL A 31 22.32 -14.64 -40.56
CA VAL A 31 21.30 -14.55 -39.50
C VAL A 31 20.77 -15.95 -39.15
N ALA A 32 20.47 -16.80 -40.13
CA ALA A 32 20.01 -18.17 -39.89
C ALA A 32 21.06 -19.07 -39.22
N ARG A 33 22.36 -18.81 -39.44
CA ARG A 33 23.47 -19.55 -38.82
C ARG A 33 23.82 -19.06 -37.42
N VAL A 34 23.66 -17.74 -37.17
CA VAL A 34 23.94 -17.14 -35.86
C VAL A 34 22.71 -17.25 -34.93
N TYR A 35 21.54 -17.30 -35.52
CA TYR A 35 20.28 -17.45 -34.78
C TYR A 35 20.03 -18.93 -34.53
N GLU A 36 20.50 -19.45 -33.39
CA GLU A 36 20.08 -20.77 -32.95
C GLU A 36 18.57 -20.75 -32.64
N PRO A 37 17.74 -21.57 -33.33
CA PRO A 37 16.28 -21.56 -33.14
C PRO A 37 15.79 -22.02 -31.76
N GLY A 38 16.70 -22.23 -30.81
CA GLY A 38 16.39 -22.59 -29.42
C GLY A 38 16.44 -21.44 -28.41
N GLN A 39 17.03 -20.31 -28.78
CA GLN A 39 17.08 -19.14 -27.89
C GLN A 39 16.13 -18.04 -28.40
N ALA A 40 14.83 -18.27 -28.28
CA ALA A 40 13.87 -17.19 -28.47
C ALA A 40 14.22 -16.04 -27.51
N ILE A 41 14.37 -14.83 -28.06
CA ILE A 41 14.62 -13.61 -27.27
C ILE A 41 13.59 -13.58 -26.15
N GLY A 42 14.02 -13.72 -24.90
CA GLY A 42 13.14 -13.78 -23.74
C GLY A 42 12.75 -15.19 -23.25
N ALA A 43 13.34 -16.27 -23.78
CA ALA A 43 13.08 -17.64 -23.30
C ALA A 43 13.39 -17.81 -21.81
N ASP A 44 14.48 -17.21 -21.34
CA ASP A 44 14.85 -17.21 -19.91
C ASP A 44 13.86 -16.39 -19.07
N ALA A 45 13.39 -15.26 -19.59
CA ALA A 45 12.37 -14.48 -18.95
C ALA A 45 11.00 -15.19 -18.92
N ALA A 46 10.66 -15.94 -19.97
CA ALA A 46 9.46 -16.77 -20.01
C ALA A 46 9.55 -17.93 -19.01
N LYS A 47 10.69 -18.58 -18.93
CA LYS A 47 10.95 -19.67 -17.97
C LYS A 47 10.89 -19.17 -16.51
N ALA A 48 11.47 -18.00 -16.24
CA ALA A 48 11.39 -17.36 -14.93
C ALA A 48 9.94 -16.97 -14.54
N ARG A 49 9.14 -16.50 -15.51
CA ARG A 49 7.71 -16.19 -15.27
C ARG A 49 6.90 -17.46 -14.98
N LEU A 50 7.14 -18.55 -15.71
CA LEU A 50 6.48 -19.83 -15.47
C LEU A 50 6.81 -20.36 -14.08
N ALA A 51 8.08 -20.38 -13.69
CA ALA A 51 8.50 -20.81 -12.36
C ALA A 51 7.90 -19.95 -11.24
N LYS A 52 7.76 -18.64 -11.47
CA LYS A 52 7.09 -17.74 -10.52
C LYS A 52 5.59 -18.02 -10.44
N ARG A 53 4.95 -18.30 -11.57
CA ARG A 53 3.54 -18.66 -11.64
C ARG A 53 3.26 -19.98 -10.90
N GLU A 54 4.05 -21.01 -11.11
CA GLU A 54 3.93 -22.28 -10.38
C GLU A 54 4.05 -22.10 -8.86
N LYS A 55 4.98 -21.26 -8.40
CA LYS A 55 5.09 -20.92 -6.98
C LYS A 55 3.86 -20.22 -6.43
N ILE A 56 3.29 -19.30 -7.20
CA ILE A 56 2.06 -18.58 -6.82
C ILE A 56 0.86 -19.53 -6.82
N GLU A 57 0.74 -20.41 -7.81
CA GLU A 57 -0.33 -21.39 -7.89
C GLU A 57 -0.25 -22.41 -6.75
N ALA A 58 0.94 -22.91 -6.42
CA ALA A 58 1.14 -23.80 -5.28
C ALA A 58 0.80 -23.11 -3.93
N ALA A 59 1.23 -21.87 -3.74
CA ALA A 59 0.91 -21.10 -2.55
C ALA A 59 -0.60 -20.75 -2.46
N SER A 60 -1.26 -20.53 -3.61
CA SER A 60 -2.69 -20.28 -3.69
C SER A 60 -3.50 -21.56 -3.43
N ALA A 61 -3.09 -22.70 -3.96
CA ALA A 61 -3.74 -24.00 -3.71
C ALA A 61 -3.75 -24.36 -2.22
N SER A 62 -2.62 -24.11 -1.53
CA SER A 62 -2.55 -24.30 -0.08
C SER A 62 -3.51 -23.40 0.71
N LYS A 63 -3.74 -22.17 0.25
CA LYS A 63 -4.71 -21.25 0.87
C LYS A 63 -6.15 -21.60 0.52
N LEU A 64 -6.39 -22.08 -0.71
CA LEU A 64 -7.72 -22.49 -1.17
C LEU A 64 -8.22 -23.74 -0.45
N ALA A 65 -7.35 -24.71 -0.16
CA ALA A 65 -7.70 -25.89 0.62
C ALA A 65 -8.26 -25.50 2.00
N GLY A 66 -7.69 -24.48 2.67
CA GLY A 66 -8.22 -23.95 3.93
C GLY A 66 -9.55 -23.20 3.78
N ILE A 67 -9.85 -22.66 2.60
CA ILE A 67 -11.13 -21.96 2.35
C ILE A 67 -12.28 -22.97 2.13
N GLU A 68 -12.04 -24.06 1.43
CA GLU A 68 -13.08 -25.11 1.25
C GLU A 68 -13.48 -25.75 2.59
N GLU A 69 -12.51 -25.97 3.47
CA GLU A 69 -12.78 -26.47 4.80
C GLU A 69 -13.60 -25.46 5.63
N ALA A 70 -13.27 -24.17 5.54
CA ALA A 70 -14.02 -23.09 6.17
C ALA A 70 -15.46 -22.97 5.61
N ILE A 71 -15.65 -23.08 4.29
CA ILE A 71 -16.96 -23.05 3.65
C ILE A 71 -17.83 -24.23 4.13
N THR A 72 -17.24 -25.43 4.20
CA THR A 72 -17.94 -26.62 4.68
C THR A 72 -18.36 -26.48 6.14
N GLU A 73 -17.50 -25.89 6.95
CA GLU A 73 -17.80 -25.66 8.38
C GLU A 73 -18.87 -24.57 8.56
N ILE A 74 -18.85 -23.50 7.77
CA ILE A 74 -19.90 -22.45 7.76
C ILE A 74 -21.25 -23.05 7.36
N ALA A 75 -21.28 -23.90 6.34
CA ALA A 75 -22.50 -24.56 5.88
C ALA A 75 -23.08 -25.51 6.95
N ARG A 76 -22.20 -26.11 7.77
CA ARG A 76 -22.59 -27.00 8.89
C ARG A 76 -23.16 -26.26 10.08
N ILE A 77 -22.63 -25.08 10.40
CA ILE A 77 -22.99 -24.34 11.63
C ILE A 77 -24.29 -23.52 11.43
N GLY A 78 -24.61 -23.13 10.20
CA GLY A 78 -25.70 -22.21 9.93
C GLY A 78 -25.27 -20.74 9.89
N LYS A 79 -26.09 -19.89 9.28
CA LYS A 79 -25.67 -18.53 8.90
C LYS A 79 -25.42 -17.61 10.09
N ASP A 80 -26.17 -17.72 11.14
CA ASP A 80 -26.11 -16.80 12.30
C ASP A 80 -25.00 -17.20 13.28
N GLU A 81 -24.87 -18.49 13.57
CA GLU A 81 -23.73 -19.00 14.35
C GLU A 81 -22.39 -18.90 13.63
N SER A 82 -22.39 -19.04 12.30
CA SER A 82 -21.16 -18.97 11.51
C SER A 82 -20.53 -17.58 11.52
N SER A 83 -21.32 -16.52 11.59
CA SER A 83 -20.76 -15.16 11.62
C SER A 83 -20.03 -14.87 12.93
N GLU A 84 -20.55 -15.27 14.07
CA GLU A 84 -19.88 -15.12 15.37
C GLU A 84 -18.61 -15.99 15.45
N GLN A 85 -18.68 -17.25 15.05
CA GLN A 85 -17.52 -18.15 15.08
C GLN A 85 -16.44 -17.77 14.04
N LEU A 86 -16.82 -17.21 12.89
CA LEU A 86 -15.85 -16.66 11.92
C LEU A 86 -15.15 -15.44 12.50
N ILE A 87 -15.86 -14.58 13.20
CA ILE A 87 -15.29 -13.45 13.91
C ILE A 87 -14.31 -13.94 14.97
N GLU A 88 -14.70 -14.87 15.82
CA GLU A 88 -13.83 -15.45 16.85
C GLU A 88 -12.61 -16.16 16.25
N ARG A 89 -12.78 -16.95 15.18
CA ARG A 89 -11.65 -17.62 14.50
C ARG A 89 -10.73 -16.65 13.77
N SER A 90 -11.26 -15.59 13.17
CA SER A 90 -10.42 -14.57 12.54
C SER A 90 -9.61 -13.80 13.58
N ILE A 91 -10.19 -13.55 14.74
CA ILE A 91 -9.51 -12.95 15.89
C ILE A 91 -8.47 -13.93 16.46
N ALA A 92 -8.79 -15.22 16.58
CA ALA A 92 -7.87 -16.21 17.14
C ALA A 92 -6.75 -16.65 16.21
N LYS A 93 -6.97 -16.63 14.88
CA LYS A 93 -6.02 -17.15 13.89
C LYS A 93 -4.98 -16.10 13.44
N ASP A 94 -5.33 -14.82 13.48
CA ASP A 94 -4.46 -13.72 13.06
C ASP A 94 -3.79 -12.97 14.23
N GLY A 95 -3.78 -13.59 15.36
CA GLY A 95 -3.15 -13.00 16.54
C GLY A 95 -4.17 -12.31 17.41
N LYS A 96 -3.95 -12.52 18.63
CA LYS A 96 -4.54 -11.87 19.77
C LYS A 96 -4.98 -10.46 19.42
N TYR A 97 -6.25 -10.18 19.65
CA TYR A 97 -6.67 -8.82 19.90
C TYR A 97 -5.68 -8.22 20.92
N GLU A 98 -4.79 -7.42 20.43
CA GLU A 98 -3.98 -6.59 21.31
C GLU A 98 -4.92 -5.46 21.76
N ALA A 99 -5.24 -5.45 23.05
CA ALA A 99 -5.89 -4.30 23.68
C ALA A 99 -5.16 -3.02 23.23
N PRO A 100 -5.87 -1.89 23.11
CA PRO A 100 -5.23 -0.63 22.73
C PRO A 100 -3.97 -0.45 23.53
N LYS A 101 -2.85 -0.25 22.84
CA LYS A 101 -1.55 -0.11 23.48
C LYS A 101 -1.61 1.09 24.39
N THR A 102 -1.59 0.85 25.70
CA THR A 102 -1.48 1.92 26.68
C THR A 102 -0.01 2.25 26.82
N VAL A 103 0.36 3.46 26.49
CA VAL A 103 1.70 4.00 26.76
C VAL A 103 1.61 4.70 28.11
N ASP A 104 2.52 4.37 29.02
CA ASP A 104 2.58 5.04 30.32
C ASP A 104 3.03 6.50 30.14
N LEU A 105 2.16 7.42 30.50
CA LEU A 105 2.40 8.86 30.45
C LEU A 105 2.92 9.40 31.79
N SER A 106 2.97 8.58 32.83
CA SER A 106 3.39 9.04 34.16
C SER A 106 4.85 9.50 34.13
N GLY A 107 5.08 10.72 34.58
CA GLY A 107 6.41 11.33 34.62
C GLY A 107 6.97 11.79 33.27
N VAL A 108 6.20 11.74 32.19
CA VAL A 108 6.64 12.24 30.87
C VAL A 108 6.31 13.72 30.75
N ASP A 109 7.33 14.55 30.58
CA ASP A 109 7.17 15.96 30.24
C ASP A 109 7.07 16.11 28.70
N LEU A 110 5.83 16.24 28.22
CA LEU A 110 5.57 16.47 26.77
C LEU A 110 6.01 17.87 26.29
N THR A 111 6.45 18.76 27.20
CA THR A 111 7.00 20.07 26.85
C THR A 111 8.52 20.08 26.76
N ASP A 112 9.17 18.95 27.05
CA ASP A 112 10.62 18.81 26.94
C ASP A 112 11.10 19.06 25.50
N SER A 113 12.00 20.01 25.36
CA SER A 113 12.54 20.44 24.06
C SER A 113 13.29 19.33 23.31
N ALA A 114 13.96 18.43 24.02
CA ALA A 114 14.67 17.30 23.42
C ALA A 114 13.67 16.26 22.89
N LEU A 115 12.61 16.01 23.64
CA LEU A 115 11.52 15.11 23.22
C LEU A 115 10.78 15.68 21.99
N ILE A 116 10.47 16.98 21.98
CA ILE A 116 9.86 17.68 20.85
C ILE A 116 10.77 17.61 19.60
N ALA A 117 12.06 17.86 19.75
CA ALA A 117 13.02 17.79 18.64
C ALA A 117 13.10 16.37 18.06
N LYS A 118 13.13 15.35 18.91
CA LYS A 118 13.06 13.95 18.49
C LYS A 118 11.76 13.65 17.73
N GLY A 119 10.64 14.13 18.22
CA GLY A 119 9.33 13.99 17.58
C GLY A 119 9.27 14.62 16.19
N LYS A 120 9.88 15.81 16.04
CA LYS A 120 10.01 16.48 14.72
C LYS A 120 10.76 15.61 13.73
N VAL A 121 11.90 15.02 14.12
CA VAL A 121 12.67 14.12 13.25
C VAL A 121 11.84 12.89 12.89
N LEU A 122 11.16 12.27 13.85
CA LEU A 122 10.30 11.12 13.62
C LEU A 122 9.12 11.45 12.68
N PHE A 123 8.49 12.60 12.87
CA PHE A 123 7.38 13.06 12.02
C PHE A 123 7.80 13.14 10.55
N MET A 124 9.03 13.54 10.28
CA MET A 124 9.60 13.58 8.93
C MET A 124 10.05 12.19 8.46
N THR A 125 10.83 11.48 9.25
CA THR A 125 11.43 10.20 8.83
C THR A 125 10.42 9.05 8.71
N LYS A 126 9.36 9.08 9.52
CA LYS A 126 8.23 8.13 9.43
C LYS A 126 7.14 8.60 8.45
N THR A 127 7.42 9.65 7.68
CA THR A 127 6.54 10.19 6.61
C THR A 127 5.15 10.66 7.06
N CYS A 128 4.97 10.96 8.35
CA CYS A 128 3.68 11.46 8.90
C CYS A 128 3.22 12.74 8.21
N PHE A 129 4.18 13.62 7.85
CA PHE A 129 3.94 14.92 7.18
C PHE A 129 3.27 14.78 5.81
N THR A 130 3.30 13.61 5.18
CA THR A 130 2.66 13.38 3.88
C THR A 130 1.14 13.53 3.99
N CYS A 131 0.56 13.07 5.09
CA CYS A 131 -0.88 13.09 5.33
C CYS A 131 -1.31 14.10 6.41
N HIS A 132 -0.44 14.44 7.35
CA HIS A 132 -0.76 15.29 8.49
C HIS A 132 0.11 16.55 8.49
N SER A 133 -0.52 17.72 8.57
CA SER A 133 0.20 18.98 8.77
C SER A 133 0.09 19.43 10.22
N VAL A 134 1.17 20.00 10.74
CA VAL A 134 1.25 20.71 12.02
C VAL A 134 1.38 22.22 11.82
N ASN A 135 1.53 22.68 10.58
CA ASN A 135 1.69 24.09 10.24
C ASN A 135 0.72 24.47 9.10
N PRO A 136 -0.17 25.45 9.30
CA PRO A 136 -1.13 25.87 8.29
C PRO A 136 -0.46 26.41 7.00
N ALA A 137 0.77 26.92 7.10
CA ALA A 137 1.53 27.41 5.95
C ALA A 137 2.13 26.27 5.09
N ILE A 138 2.15 25.05 5.61
CA ILE A 138 2.72 23.88 4.92
C ILE A 138 1.65 22.77 4.87
N PRO A 139 0.72 22.83 3.92
CA PRO A 139 -0.37 21.88 3.85
C PRO A 139 0.13 20.48 3.42
N ALA A 140 -0.40 19.44 4.05
CA ALA A 140 -0.20 18.05 3.63
C ALA A 140 -1.16 17.74 2.47
N ILE A 141 -0.74 17.97 1.23
CA ILE A 141 -1.60 17.89 0.03
C ILE A 141 -2.26 16.50 -0.09
N ALA A 142 -1.49 15.42 0.08
CA ALA A 142 -2.04 14.06 0.04
C ALA A 142 -3.05 13.81 1.16
N GLY A 143 -2.78 14.32 2.37
CA GLY A 143 -3.70 14.25 3.49
C GLY A 143 -4.98 15.01 3.28
N MET A 144 -4.91 16.19 2.66
CA MET A 144 -6.10 16.97 2.29
C MET A 144 -6.97 16.23 1.27
N ALA A 145 -6.36 15.58 0.28
CA ALA A 145 -7.07 14.79 -0.73
C ALA A 145 -7.85 13.62 -0.10
N VAL A 146 -7.30 12.98 0.92
CA VAL A 146 -7.96 11.86 1.64
C VAL A 146 -8.69 12.31 2.91
N LYS A 147 -8.74 13.61 3.17
CA LYS A 147 -9.36 14.21 4.36
C LYS A 147 -8.78 13.66 5.68
N ALA A 148 -7.46 13.45 5.70
CA ALA A 148 -6.77 13.07 6.93
C ALA A 148 -6.85 14.21 7.97
N PRO A 149 -6.97 13.91 9.27
CA PRO A 149 -6.96 14.90 10.33
C PRO A 149 -5.68 15.73 10.29
N GLN A 150 -5.82 17.05 10.29
CA GLN A 150 -4.67 17.96 10.40
C GLN A 150 -4.46 18.32 11.88
N PHE A 151 -3.20 18.34 12.32
CA PHE A 151 -2.81 18.67 13.70
C PHE A 151 -2.58 20.18 13.87
N ILE A 152 -3.55 20.99 13.46
CA ILE A 152 -3.46 22.44 13.41
C ILE A 152 -4.53 23.03 14.32
N GLY A 153 -4.18 24.07 15.05
CA GLY A 153 -5.11 24.82 15.89
C GLY A 153 -5.63 24.00 17.06
N ASP A 154 -6.95 23.93 17.18
CA ASP A 154 -7.69 23.29 18.27
C ASP A 154 -7.87 21.76 18.11
N PHE A 155 -6.85 21.06 17.57
CA PHE A 155 -6.94 19.61 17.39
C PHE A 155 -7.15 18.88 18.72
N TRP A 156 -6.40 19.25 19.75
CA TRP A 156 -6.47 18.62 21.07
C TRP A 156 -7.70 19.08 21.86
N GLY A 157 -8.32 18.13 22.58
CA GLY A 157 -9.53 18.39 23.37
C GLY A 157 -10.81 18.51 22.54
N LYS A 158 -10.73 18.48 21.21
CA LYS A 158 -11.88 18.57 20.33
C LYS A 158 -12.60 17.24 20.22
N GLU A 159 -13.94 17.29 20.25
CA GLU A 159 -14.75 16.14 19.90
C GLU A 159 -14.71 15.92 18.38
N ARG A 160 -14.62 14.65 18.02
CA ARG A 160 -14.70 14.20 16.63
C ARG A 160 -15.57 12.95 16.50
N GLU A 161 -16.31 12.87 15.41
CA GLU A 161 -17.01 11.65 15.05
C GLU A 161 -16.07 10.66 14.34
N VAL A 162 -16.07 9.43 14.81
CA VAL A 162 -15.26 8.35 14.25
C VAL A 162 -16.13 7.12 14.00
N HIS A 163 -15.83 6.41 12.93
CA HIS A 163 -16.32 5.05 12.76
C HIS A 163 -15.47 4.12 13.61
N ILE A 164 -16.14 3.28 14.39
CA ILE A 164 -15.50 2.24 15.20
C ILE A 164 -15.72 0.87 14.55
N SER A 165 -14.80 -0.03 14.77
CA SER A 165 -14.83 -1.35 14.16
C SER A 165 -15.88 -2.28 14.75
N SER A 166 -16.35 -2.04 15.96
CA SER A 166 -17.34 -2.87 16.64
C SER A 166 -18.30 -2.05 17.46
N PRO A 167 -19.58 -2.43 17.55
CA PRO A 167 -20.60 -1.74 18.37
C PRO A 167 -20.27 -1.72 19.87
N ASP A 168 -19.61 -2.72 20.37
CA ASP A 168 -19.18 -2.86 21.78
C ASP A 168 -17.86 -2.14 22.08
N GLY A 169 -17.22 -1.55 21.05
CA GLY A 169 -15.96 -0.84 21.18
C GLY A 169 -14.74 -1.74 21.13
N THR A 170 -14.89 -3.04 20.91
CA THR A 170 -13.75 -3.92 20.64
C THR A 170 -13.18 -3.59 19.27
N PRO A 171 -11.87 -3.31 19.15
CA PRO A 171 -11.27 -3.01 17.87
C PRO A 171 -11.31 -4.22 16.95
N GLN A 172 -11.83 -4.04 15.75
CA GLN A 172 -11.70 -5.02 14.69
C GLN A 172 -10.53 -4.66 13.79
N LYS A 173 -9.99 -5.63 13.07
CA LYS A 173 -8.86 -5.49 12.17
C LYS A 173 -9.11 -4.51 11.02
N TYR A 174 -10.37 -4.26 10.68
CA TYR A 174 -10.78 -3.36 9.61
C TYR A 174 -11.88 -2.44 10.07
N VAL A 175 -11.60 -1.15 10.06
CA VAL A 175 -12.62 -0.12 10.14
C VAL A 175 -13.00 0.26 8.72
N GLY A 176 -14.18 -0.17 8.30
CA GLY A 176 -14.81 0.41 7.12
C GLY A 176 -15.78 1.50 7.55
N LYS A 177 -16.20 2.36 6.63
CA LYS A 177 -17.29 3.33 6.84
C LYS A 177 -18.64 2.68 7.20
N ALA A 178 -18.68 1.35 7.30
CA ALA A 178 -19.86 0.57 7.70
C ALA A 178 -20.00 0.43 9.23
N GLY A 179 -18.97 0.78 10.00
CA GLY A 179 -19.01 0.71 11.45
C GLY A 179 -19.87 1.82 12.08
N PRO A 180 -20.37 1.61 13.30
CA PRO A 180 -21.12 2.63 14.02
C PRO A 180 -20.27 3.86 14.28
N VAL A 181 -20.92 5.01 14.32
CA VAL A 181 -20.27 6.31 14.58
C VAL A 181 -20.32 6.61 16.06
N LYS A 182 -19.17 6.92 16.65
CA LYS A 182 -19.08 7.45 18.03
C LYS A 182 -18.37 8.78 18.05
N LYS A 183 -18.69 9.60 19.03
CA LYS A 183 -17.92 10.79 19.39
C LYS A 183 -16.78 10.40 20.30
N VAL A 184 -15.58 10.87 19.97
CA VAL A 184 -14.36 10.67 20.78
C VAL A 184 -13.68 12.03 20.95
N VAL A 185 -12.97 12.18 22.06
CA VAL A 185 -12.16 13.38 22.30
C VAL A 185 -10.75 13.14 21.79
N MET A 186 -10.19 14.11 21.09
CA MET A 186 -8.81 14.09 20.62
C MET A 186 -7.87 14.35 21.80
N ASN A 187 -7.58 13.32 22.57
CA ASN A 187 -6.70 13.34 23.74
C ASN A 187 -5.46 12.46 23.49
N GLU A 188 -4.60 12.35 24.47
CA GLU A 188 -3.38 11.56 24.42
C GLU A 188 -3.66 10.08 24.13
N GLU A 189 -4.67 9.51 24.78
CA GLU A 189 -5.07 8.12 24.60
C GLU A 189 -5.52 7.85 23.17
N TYR A 190 -6.35 8.75 22.63
CA TYR A 190 -6.77 8.65 21.23
C TYR A 190 -5.61 8.77 20.26
N PHE A 191 -4.63 9.67 20.54
CA PHE A 191 -3.43 9.80 19.71
C PHE A 191 -2.61 8.51 19.72
N ILE A 192 -2.35 7.95 20.90
CA ILE A 192 -1.62 6.69 21.05
C ILE A 192 -2.33 5.55 20.30
N GLU A 193 -3.63 5.41 20.48
CA GLU A 193 -4.43 4.40 19.80
C GLU A 193 -4.37 4.59 18.28
N SER A 194 -4.52 5.82 17.78
CA SER A 194 -4.51 6.12 16.34
C SER A 194 -3.18 5.78 15.67
N VAL A 195 -2.07 5.92 16.38
CA VAL A 195 -0.74 5.60 15.86
C VAL A 195 -0.44 4.11 16.00
N SER A 196 -0.79 3.50 17.14
CA SER A 196 -0.51 2.08 17.41
C SER A 196 -1.50 1.13 16.74
N GLN A 197 -2.75 1.56 16.57
CA GLN A 197 -3.83 0.76 15.98
C GLN A 197 -4.65 1.58 14.98
N PRO A 198 -4.06 1.99 13.85
CA PRO A 198 -4.68 2.93 12.91
C PRO A 198 -5.99 2.43 12.30
N PHE A 199 -6.28 1.14 12.41
CA PHE A 199 -7.52 0.52 11.93
C PHE A 199 -8.64 0.45 13.00
N ALA A 200 -8.36 0.79 14.25
CA ALA A 200 -9.36 0.70 15.32
C ALA A 200 -10.47 1.74 15.17
N LYS A 201 -10.11 2.95 14.78
CA LYS A 201 -11.04 4.07 14.59
C LYS A 201 -10.67 4.88 13.34
N GLN A 202 -11.66 5.23 12.55
CA GLN A 202 -11.50 6.09 11.38
C GLN A 202 -12.29 7.37 11.55
N ALA A 203 -11.66 8.52 11.36
CA ALA A 203 -12.38 9.78 11.33
C ALA A 203 -13.50 9.73 10.27
N LYS A 204 -14.71 10.15 10.62
CA LYS A 204 -15.90 10.04 9.76
C LYS A 204 -15.73 10.74 8.42
N GLU A 205 -15.05 11.86 8.42
CA GLU A 205 -14.73 12.64 7.23
C GLU A 205 -13.60 12.03 6.38
N ALA A 206 -12.71 11.21 6.96
CA ALA A 206 -11.59 10.63 6.23
C ALA A 206 -12.05 9.65 5.16
N LEU A 207 -11.47 9.74 3.97
CA LEU A 207 -11.82 8.89 2.83
C LEU A 207 -11.14 7.53 2.89
N THR A 208 -10.06 7.41 3.66
CA THR A 208 -9.31 6.17 3.87
C THR A 208 -8.83 6.08 5.32
N VAL A 209 -8.49 4.87 5.74
CA VAL A 209 -7.79 4.64 7.01
C VAL A 209 -6.33 5.05 6.90
N MET A 210 -5.68 5.34 8.02
CA MET A 210 -4.25 5.57 8.05
C MET A 210 -3.51 4.27 7.73
N THR A 211 -2.80 4.25 6.61
CA THR A 211 -2.05 3.08 6.13
C THR A 211 -0.65 3.00 6.72
N PHE A 212 -0.54 3.18 8.01
CA PHE A 212 0.71 3.13 8.75
C PHE A 212 0.82 1.80 9.50
N ALA A 213 1.95 1.11 9.36
CA ALA A 213 2.14 -0.13 10.08
C ALA A 213 2.43 0.16 11.57
N SER A 214 1.62 -0.40 12.46
CA SER A 214 1.67 -0.17 13.91
C SER A 214 3.02 -0.52 14.56
N ASN A 215 3.80 -1.41 13.93
CA ASN A 215 5.13 -1.81 14.39
C ASN A 215 6.27 -0.88 13.96
N LEU A 216 5.99 0.19 13.22
CA LEU A 216 7.01 1.15 12.76
C LEU A 216 7.43 2.15 13.84
N VAL A 217 6.70 2.24 14.92
CA VAL A 217 6.99 3.12 16.06
C VAL A 217 6.88 2.38 17.38
N ASN A 218 7.80 2.64 18.27
CA ASN A 218 7.76 2.15 19.65
C ASN A 218 7.14 3.20 20.58
N ASP A 219 6.92 2.86 21.85
CA ASP A 219 6.25 3.72 22.82
C ASP A 219 6.95 5.06 23.01
N GLN A 220 8.28 5.05 23.08
CA GLN A 220 9.07 6.28 23.22
C GLN A 220 9.01 7.16 21.97
N GLU A 221 8.88 6.56 20.80
CA GLU A 221 8.69 7.29 19.54
C GLU A 221 7.28 7.89 19.47
N ILE A 222 6.26 7.19 19.96
CA ILE A 222 4.88 7.71 20.06
C ILE A 222 4.84 8.92 20.99
N LEU A 223 5.49 8.85 22.16
CA LEU A 223 5.59 9.98 23.09
C LEU A 223 6.28 11.20 22.46
N ALA A 224 7.37 10.97 21.73
CA ALA A 224 8.08 12.04 21.06
C ALA A 224 7.22 12.67 19.92
N LEU A 225 6.54 11.85 19.12
CA LEU A 225 5.60 12.33 18.10
C LEU A 225 4.47 13.15 18.72
N MET A 226 3.90 12.68 19.82
CA MET A 226 2.84 13.38 20.57
C MET A 226 3.33 14.72 21.11
N ALA A 227 4.52 14.77 21.73
CA ALA A 227 5.14 16.01 22.22
C ALA A 227 5.30 17.03 21.07
N TYR A 228 5.79 16.57 19.92
CA TYR A 228 5.94 17.42 18.73
C TYR A 228 4.59 17.94 18.23
N VAL A 229 3.60 17.08 18.07
CA VAL A 229 2.26 17.50 17.61
C VAL A 229 1.63 18.47 18.62
N LYS A 230 1.73 18.20 19.94
CA LYS A 230 1.22 19.09 20.97
C LYS A 230 1.90 20.46 20.99
N SER A 231 3.21 20.52 20.70
CA SER A 231 3.93 21.79 20.64
C SER A 231 3.44 22.76 19.57
N HIS A 232 2.69 22.26 18.57
CA HIS A 232 2.09 23.06 17.51
C HIS A 232 0.60 23.37 17.74
N SER A 233 -0.01 22.79 18.77
CA SER A 233 -1.39 23.04 19.14
C SER A 233 -1.43 24.22 20.11
N LYS A 234 -2.31 25.17 19.83
CA LYS A 234 -2.58 26.34 20.71
C LYS A 234 -3.88 26.12 21.45
#